data_e0124ea6ccfad5595854c78f9c0b2acb
#
_entry.id   e0124ea6ccfad5595854c78f9c0b2acb
#
_cell.length_a   1.000
_cell.length_b   1.000
_cell.length_c   1.000
_cell.angle_alpha   90.00
_cell.angle_beta   90.00
_cell.angle_gamma   90.00
#
_symmetry.space_group_name_H-M   'P 1'
#
loop_
_entity.id
_entity.type
_entity.pdbx_description
1 polymer ?
#
loop_
_entity_poly.entity_id
_entity_poly.type
_entity_poly.pdbx_seq_one_letter_code
_entity_poly.pdbx_strand_id
1 'polypeptide(L)'
;MALVIGVYLFIQGGIHNRYAPTVIPFRAWSYLDPFPVVVSGFAHANYGHLRGNMIGTLALAPLAEFAFGHYTDKRGESTFSSLRTNPYIRAFVLFPLGVIAIGILTGVFSLGPSIGFSGVVYAFAGFALVYYPIATVVALTARQVISGLNNALANPVQFAAAEATYSTPWFAGIAVQGHAIGLLLGVVAGVALMWYRNDNPPTALRLWTGALLYAVSQSLWAIYWYRGGEQYVLYRGLGLALVFILATIIAAAVVSRDRPLFPTRVVPNPTTTFESLTSGTTQQVAFVVLLVAVASLLGPTIPISLNTADQSDLPGDPIEIDGYEITYGEDVPDGMIGVVDIDAFGESTQVNTSGVIVRNTDRHIWTTATTRGRLAFDGRAAIRVGGVGWQETVIAEREGWRAANSGTAYRVSLRYAGEERTQFVSDPVTAEPTIAGQNITVGVVEDVFVVATDVDGDVATEEIPAENETAALAGLQIENVENVLFAVDEETETRVRVAEKERYGNEQR
;
A
#
# COMPACT_ATOMS: atom_id res chain seq x y z
N MET A 1 19.48 -10.39 -2.06
CA MET A 1 18.84 -10.28 -3.38
C MET A 1 18.33 -11.63 -3.89
N ALA A 2 19.14 -12.70 -3.98
CA ALA A 2 18.68 -14.01 -4.49
C ALA A 2 17.45 -14.56 -3.76
N LEU A 3 17.41 -14.49 -2.42
CA LEU A 3 16.25 -14.89 -1.62
C LEU A 3 14.98 -14.13 -2.05
N VAL A 4 15.06 -12.83 -2.17
CA VAL A 4 13.92 -11.95 -2.52
C VAL A 4 13.41 -12.25 -3.93
N ILE A 5 14.35 -12.40 -4.90
CA ILE A 5 14.02 -12.78 -6.27
C ILE A 5 13.40 -14.19 -6.29
N GLY A 6 13.94 -15.13 -5.49
CA GLY A 6 13.41 -16.47 -5.36
C GLY A 6 11.98 -16.49 -4.81
N VAL A 7 11.67 -15.71 -3.78
CA VAL A 7 10.29 -15.55 -3.25
C VAL A 7 9.36 -15.03 -4.34
N TYR A 8 9.77 -13.98 -5.07
CA TYR A 8 8.96 -13.42 -6.14
C TYR A 8 8.67 -14.42 -7.27
N LEU A 9 9.71 -15.12 -7.72
CA LEU A 9 9.58 -16.03 -8.87
C LEU A 9 8.83 -17.32 -8.51
N PHE A 10 9.15 -17.94 -7.37
CA PHE A 10 8.68 -19.29 -7.03
C PHE A 10 7.53 -19.31 -6.04
N ILE A 11 7.51 -18.41 -5.04
CA ILE A 11 6.43 -18.36 -4.06
C ILE A 11 5.24 -17.59 -4.60
N GLN A 12 5.48 -16.42 -5.20
CA GLN A 12 4.43 -15.54 -5.76
C GLN A 12 4.06 -15.87 -7.22
N GLY A 13 4.68 -16.88 -7.83
CA GLY A 13 4.40 -17.28 -9.21
C GLY A 13 4.91 -16.32 -10.30
N GLY A 14 5.82 -15.41 -9.96
CA GLY A 14 6.38 -14.43 -10.90
C GLY A 14 7.15 -15.03 -12.08
N ILE A 15 7.53 -16.31 -12.02
CA ILE A 15 8.14 -17.06 -13.14
C ILE A 15 7.16 -17.22 -14.30
N HIS A 16 5.87 -17.40 -14.02
CA HIS A 16 4.81 -17.55 -15.02
C HIS A 16 4.13 -16.22 -15.32
N ASN A 17 3.95 -15.37 -14.31
CA ASN A 17 3.24 -14.08 -14.37
C ASN A 17 4.11 -12.93 -13.84
N ARG A 18 5.16 -12.56 -14.58
CA ARG A 18 6.15 -11.57 -14.14
C ARG A 18 5.56 -10.23 -13.69
N TYR A 19 4.52 -9.75 -14.36
CA TYR A 19 3.91 -8.45 -14.07
C TYR A 19 2.68 -8.55 -13.17
N ALA A 20 2.19 -9.74 -12.92
CA ALA A 20 0.97 -10.03 -12.20
C ALA A 20 1.15 -11.19 -11.19
N PRO A 21 2.06 -11.02 -10.20
CA PRO A 21 2.30 -12.05 -9.18
C PRO A 21 1.07 -12.20 -8.27
N THR A 22 0.99 -13.32 -7.57
CA THR A 22 0.04 -13.49 -6.47
C THR A 22 0.47 -12.60 -5.30
N VAL A 23 -0.43 -11.75 -4.79
CA VAL A 23 -0.11 -10.71 -3.80
C VAL A 23 -0.91 -10.87 -2.53
N ILE A 24 -2.24 -11.00 -2.64
CA ILE A 24 -3.16 -11.01 -1.51
C ILE A 24 -2.70 -11.98 -0.40
N PRO A 25 -2.43 -13.26 -0.68
CA PRO A 25 -2.06 -14.24 0.36
C PRO A 25 -0.68 -14.03 0.99
N PHE A 26 0.16 -13.16 0.44
CA PHE A 26 1.53 -12.93 0.92
C PHE A 26 1.74 -11.58 1.61
N ARG A 27 0.65 -10.86 1.88
CA ARG A 27 0.66 -9.69 2.77
C ARG A 27 0.57 -10.14 4.23
N ALA A 28 1.16 -9.36 5.13
CA ALA A 28 1.05 -9.60 6.57
C ALA A 28 -0.34 -9.17 7.08
N TRP A 29 -1.34 -10.04 6.95
CA TRP A 29 -2.73 -9.74 7.36
C TRP A 29 -2.92 -9.84 8.87
N SER A 30 -2.55 -10.98 9.46
CA SER A 30 -2.75 -11.27 10.88
C SER A 30 -1.64 -12.15 11.42
N TYR A 31 -1.31 -12.00 12.70
CA TYR A 31 -0.39 -12.92 13.39
C TYR A 31 -0.95 -14.32 13.53
N LEU A 32 -2.25 -14.50 13.37
CA LEU A 32 -2.91 -15.81 13.41
C LEU A 32 -2.62 -16.64 12.15
N ASP A 33 -2.21 -16.01 11.04
CA ASP A 33 -1.58 -16.66 9.88
C ASP A 33 -0.09 -16.24 9.82
N PRO A 34 0.83 -16.96 10.48
CA PRO A 34 2.22 -16.54 10.63
C PRO A 34 3.06 -16.64 9.35
N PHE A 35 2.65 -17.50 8.40
CA PHE A 35 3.43 -17.70 7.18
C PHE A 35 3.56 -16.42 6.33
N PRO A 36 2.47 -15.73 5.96
CA PRO A 36 2.55 -14.45 5.26
C PRO A 36 3.31 -13.39 6.05
N VAL A 37 3.15 -13.34 7.38
CA VAL A 37 3.85 -12.36 8.23
C VAL A 37 5.36 -12.49 8.10
N VAL A 38 5.90 -13.71 8.08
CA VAL A 38 7.34 -13.97 7.89
C VAL A 38 7.79 -13.69 6.45
N VAL A 39 6.96 -14.02 5.46
CA VAL A 39 7.32 -13.93 4.04
C VAL A 39 7.11 -12.52 3.47
N SER A 40 6.19 -11.73 4.03
CA SER A 40 5.81 -10.41 3.52
C SER A 40 6.98 -9.44 3.34
N GLY A 41 7.98 -9.47 4.26
CA GLY A 41 9.20 -8.68 4.15
C GLY A 41 10.10 -9.04 2.95
N PHE A 42 9.81 -10.13 2.24
CA PHE A 42 10.55 -10.60 1.06
C PHE A 42 9.68 -10.66 -0.19
N ALA A 43 8.35 -10.68 -0.06
CA ALA A 43 7.38 -10.67 -1.14
C ALA A 43 7.16 -9.25 -1.70
N HIS A 44 6.57 -9.14 -2.89
CA HIS A 44 6.39 -7.84 -3.57
C HIS A 44 5.03 -7.72 -4.25
N ALA A 45 4.47 -6.50 -4.24
CA ALA A 45 3.17 -6.22 -4.84
C ALA A 45 3.17 -6.30 -6.38
N ASN A 46 4.31 -6.02 -7.02
CA ASN A 46 4.48 -6.09 -8.47
C ASN A 46 5.97 -6.04 -8.85
N TYR A 47 6.26 -6.27 -10.13
CA TYR A 47 7.63 -6.24 -10.66
C TYR A 47 8.34 -4.89 -10.49
N GLY A 48 7.62 -3.78 -10.61
CA GLY A 48 8.18 -2.43 -10.40
C GLY A 48 8.65 -2.24 -8.96
N HIS A 49 7.86 -2.72 -7.98
CA HIS A 49 8.20 -2.70 -6.56
C HIS A 49 9.45 -3.57 -6.27
N LEU A 50 9.49 -4.80 -6.78
CA LEU A 50 10.68 -5.66 -6.69
C LEU A 50 11.91 -4.96 -7.25
N ARG A 51 11.83 -4.46 -8.49
CA ARG A 51 12.94 -3.77 -9.16
C ARG A 51 13.44 -2.58 -8.35
N GLY A 52 12.53 -1.75 -7.83
CA GLY A 52 12.86 -0.59 -7.01
C GLY A 52 13.64 -0.97 -5.75
N ASN A 53 13.23 -2.04 -5.06
CA ASN A 53 13.93 -2.56 -3.89
C ASN A 53 15.28 -3.17 -4.22
N MET A 54 15.40 -3.87 -5.36
CA MET A 54 16.69 -4.43 -5.79
C MET A 54 17.69 -3.33 -6.16
N ILE A 55 17.27 -2.27 -6.85
CA ILE A 55 18.12 -1.10 -7.14
C ILE A 55 18.50 -0.37 -5.85
N GLY A 56 17.56 -0.20 -4.91
CA GLY A 56 17.85 0.36 -3.59
C GLY A 56 18.89 -0.48 -2.81
N THR A 57 18.76 -1.80 -2.87
CA THR A 57 19.71 -2.73 -2.26
C THR A 57 21.11 -2.59 -2.91
N LEU A 58 21.19 -2.52 -4.24
CA LEU A 58 22.46 -2.32 -4.95
C LEU A 58 23.16 -1.01 -4.57
N ALA A 59 22.39 0.04 -4.32
CA ALA A 59 22.94 1.35 -3.95
C ALA A 59 23.38 1.43 -2.48
N LEU A 60 22.62 0.82 -1.55
CA LEU A 60 22.80 1.03 -0.11
C LEU A 60 23.47 -0.14 0.61
N ALA A 61 23.23 -1.40 0.19
CA ALA A 61 23.82 -2.56 0.85
C ALA A 61 25.35 -2.56 0.81
N PRO A 62 26.04 -2.16 -0.29
CA PRO A 62 27.50 -2.07 -0.28
C PRO A 62 28.06 -1.12 0.77
N LEU A 63 27.38 0.01 1.05
CA LEU A 63 27.79 0.94 2.11
C LEU A 63 27.59 0.33 3.50
N ALA A 64 26.46 -0.34 3.72
CA ALA A 64 26.18 -1.04 4.97
C ALA A 64 27.16 -2.20 5.18
N GLU A 65 27.45 -2.97 4.15
CA GLU A 65 28.40 -4.08 4.18
C GLU A 65 29.82 -3.59 4.44
N PHE A 66 30.23 -2.48 3.81
CA PHE A 66 31.51 -1.85 4.06
C PHE A 66 31.63 -1.34 5.50
N ALA A 67 30.59 -0.70 6.03
CA ALA A 67 30.54 -0.27 7.43
C ALA A 67 30.55 -1.45 8.41
N PHE A 68 29.85 -2.54 8.08
CA PHE A 68 29.88 -3.79 8.86
C PHE A 68 31.28 -4.39 8.88
N GLY A 69 32.02 -4.33 7.77
CA GLY A 69 33.37 -4.83 7.61
C GLY A 69 33.50 -6.34 7.88
N HIS A 70 34.00 -7.08 6.93
CA HIS A 70 34.20 -8.52 7.09
C HIS A 70 35.51 -8.84 7.82
N TYR A 71 36.49 -7.96 7.62
CA TYR A 71 37.80 -8.10 8.30
C TYR A 71 37.80 -7.28 9.59
N THR A 72 38.20 -7.91 10.69
CA THR A 72 38.47 -7.24 11.95
C THR A 72 39.89 -6.67 11.98
N ASP A 73 40.25 -5.90 13.02
CA ASP A 73 41.61 -5.37 13.21
C ASP A 73 42.67 -6.47 13.34
N LYS A 74 42.25 -7.70 13.68
CA LYS A 74 43.11 -8.89 13.72
C LYS A 74 43.34 -9.39 12.29
N ARG A 75 44.58 -9.38 11.86
CA ARG A 75 45.01 -9.85 10.52
C ARG A 75 45.76 -11.19 10.63
N GLY A 76 45.81 -11.91 9.50
CA GLY A 76 46.53 -13.18 9.38
C GLY A 76 45.73 -14.37 9.95
N GLU A 77 46.45 -15.41 10.41
CA GLU A 77 45.84 -16.65 10.91
C GLU A 77 44.88 -16.44 12.07
N SER A 78 45.11 -15.43 12.92
CA SER A 78 44.24 -15.09 14.03
C SER A 78 42.83 -14.62 13.61
N THR A 79 42.65 -14.15 12.37
CA THR A 79 41.36 -13.74 11.82
C THR A 79 40.43 -14.95 11.65
N PHE A 80 40.97 -16.11 11.33
CA PHE A 80 40.19 -17.33 11.09
C PHE A 80 39.99 -18.19 12.37
N SER A 81 40.61 -17.82 13.48
CA SER A 81 40.59 -18.61 14.73
C SER A 81 39.26 -18.59 15.45
N SER A 82 38.34 -17.70 15.11
CA SER A 82 37.04 -17.53 15.79
C SER A 82 35.91 -17.27 14.77
N LEU A 83 34.73 -17.84 15.02
CA LEU A 83 33.53 -17.55 14.24
C LEU A 83 33.20 -16.06 14.15
N ARG A 84 33.53 -15.27 15.19
CA ARG A 84 33.29 -13.83 15.25
C ARG A 84 34.25 -13.02 14.36
N THR A 85 35.46 -13.50 14.13
CA THR A 85 36.52 -12.81 13.39
C THR A 85 36.68 -13.33 11.97
N ASN A 86 36.19 -14.53 11.66
CA ASN A 86 36.28 -15.16 10.35
C ASN A 86 35.54 -14.34 9.28
N PRO A 87 36.24 -13.82 8.26
CA PRO A 87 35.63 -12.95 7.24
C PRO A 87 34.55 -13.66 6.42
N TYR A 88 34.72 -14.97 6.16
CA TYR A 88 33.67 -15.73 5.41
C TYR A 88 32.39 -15.91 6.22
N ILE A 89 32.51 -16.20 7.52
CA ILE A 89 31.33 -16.31 8.39
C ILE A 89 30.65 -14.95 8.51
N ARG A 90 31.42 -13.87 8.63
CA ARG A 90 30.85 -12.51 8.69
C ARG A 90 30.11 -12.15 7.41
N ALA A 91 30.70 -12.43 6.23
CA ALA A 91 30.13 -12.09 4.93
C ALA A 91 28.95 -12.99 4.54
N PHE A 92 29.05 -14.30 4.74
CA PHE A 92 28.08 -15.27 4.19
C PHE A 92 27.07 -15.79 5.21
N VAL A 93 27.28 -15.53 6.51
CA VAL A 93 26.39 -16.00 7.57
C VAL A 93 25.84 -14.81 8.37
N LEU A 94 26.71 -14.05 9.06
CA LEU A 94 26.23 -13.03 10.02
C LEU A 94 25.51 -11.87 9.34
N PHE A 95 26.06 -11.34 8.26
CA PHE A 95 25.43 -10.24 7.52
C PHE A 95 24.11 -10.67 6.87
N PRO A 96 24.02 -11.79 6.12
CA PRO A 96 22.74 -12.29 5.61
C PRO A 96 21.72 -12.63 6.69
N LEU A 97 22.11 -13.21 7.82
CA LEU A 97 21.20 -13.48 8.93
C LEU A 97 20.63 -12.19 9.53
N GLY A 98 21.48 -11.15 9.68
CA GLY A 98 21.01 -9.83 10.09
C GLY A 98 20.00 -9.24 9.11
N VAL A 99 20.23 -9.36 7.81
CA VAL A 99 19.31 -8.94 6.75
C VAL A 99 17.97 -9.68 6.83
N ILE A 100 18.01 -11.01 7.00
CA ILE A 100 16.81 -11.84 7.14
C ILE A 100 16.04 -11.47 8.41
N ALA A 101 16.74 -11.31 9.53
CA ALA A 101 16.11 -10.90 10.80
C ALA A 101 15.38 -9.56 10.68
N ILE A 102 16.01 -8.56 10.05
CA ILE A 102 15.38 -7.26 9.81
C ILE A 102 14.19 -7.40 8.86
N GLY A 103 14.28 -8.23 7.81
CA GLY A 103 13.17 -8.50 6.89
C GLY A 103 11.96 -9.09 7.61
N ILE A 104 12.18 -10.05 8.50
CA ILE A 104 11.12 -10.63 9.34
C ILE A 104 10.57 -9.59 10.31
N LEU A 105 11.43 -8.86 11.03
CA LEU A 105 10.99 -7.83 11.99
C LEU A 105 10.15 -6.74 11.31
N THR A 106 10.54 -6.29 10.12
CA THR A 106 9.75 -5.30 9.38
C THR A 106 8.43 -5.87 8.86
N GLY A 107 8.37 -7.16 8.50
CA GLY A 107 7.11 -7.85 8.17
C GLY A 107 6.19 -7.97 9.40
N VAL A 108 6.76 -8.41 10.54
CA VAL A 108 6.02 -8.59 11.81
C VAL A 108 5.49 -7.26 12.35
N PHE A 109 6.26 -6.18 12.31
CA PHE A 109 5.93 -4.93 13.00
C PHE A 109 5.48 -3.79 12.08
N SER A 110 5.28 -4.02 10.80
CA SER A 110 4.65 -3.01 9.93
C SER A 110 3.14 -2.93 10.18
N LEU A 111 2.63 -1.71 10.22
CA LEU A 111 1.21 -1.45 10.45
C LEU A 111 0.40 -1.82 9.19
N GLY A 112 -0.66 -2.63 9.40
CA GLY A 112 -1.53 -3.08 8.32
C GLY A 112 -0.90 -4.15 7.41
N PRO A 113 -1.62 -4.60 6.38
CA PRO A 113 -1.23 -5.70 5.51
C PRO A 113 -0.07 -5.31 4.58
N SER A 114 1.13 -5.21 5.16
CA SER A 114 2.35 -4.79 4.47
C SER A 114 2.93 -5.88 3.58
N ILE A 115 3.72 -5.46 2.57
CA ILE A 115 4.47 -6.34 1.68
C ILE A 115 5.67 -5.57 1.10
N GLY A 116 6.86 -6.16 1.10
CA GLY A 116 8.03 -5.61 0.41
C GLY A 116 9.32 -5.59 1.22
N PHE A 117 10.44 -5.69 0.53
CA PHE A 117 11.79 -5.68 1.08
C PHE A 117 12.30 -4.26 1.46
N SER A 118 11.46 -3.25 1.29
CA SER A 118 11.83 -1.85 1.51
C SER A 118 12.29 -1.57 2.94
N GLY A 119 11.69 -2.20 3.96
CA GLY A 119 12.14 -2.07 5.35
C GLY A 119 13.62 -2.41 5.54
N VAL A 120 14.11 -3.45 4.86
CA VAL A 120 15.54 -3.81 4.86
C VAL A 120 16.38 -2.78 4.10
N VAL A 121 15.89 -2.27 2.97
CA VAL A 121 16.57 -1.20 2.22
C VAL A 121 16.77 0.05 3.08
N TYR A 122 15.75 0.40 3.87
CA TYR A 122 15.84 1.50 4.84
C TYR A 122 16.79 1.17 6.00
N ALA A 123 16.87 -0.10 6.43
CA ALA A 123 17.83 -0.51 7.44
C ALA A 123 19.28 -0.41 6.94
N PHE A 124 19.56 -0.76 5.68
CA PHE A 124 20.87 -0.49 5.09
C PHE A 124 21.20 1.00 5.12
N ALA A 125 20.24 1.86 4.80
CA ALA A 125 20.44 3.30 4.87
C ALA A 125 20.70 3.77 6.30
N GLY A 126 19.90 3.35 7.27
CA GLY A 126 20.05 3.71 8.68
C GLY A 126 21.41 3.29 9.24
N PHE A 127 21.83 2.06 8.93
CA PHE A 127 23.14 1.55 9.33
C PHE A 127 24.31 2.33 8.67
N ALA A 128 24.20 2.58 7.36
CA ALA A 128 25.21 3.34 6.62
C ALA A 128 25.27 4.82 7.06
N LEU A 129 24.14 5.46 7.40
CA LEU A 129 24.08 6.84 7.89
C LEU A 129 24.94 7.04 9.14
N VAL A 130 24.99 6.06 10.05
CA VAL A 130 25.77 6.14 11.29
C VAL A 130 27.27 6.29 10.98
N TYR A 131 27.77 5.65 9.93
CA TYR A 131 29.18 5.66 9.55
C TYR A 131 29.49 6.68 8.43
N TYR A 132 28.64 6.72 7.41
CA TYR A 132 28.88 7.46 6.16
C TYR A 132 27.66 8.30 5.74
N PRO A 133 27.24 9.30 6.56
CA PRO A 133 26.00 10.02 6.32
C PRO A 133 25.91 10.68 4.94
N ILE A 134 26.98 11.32 4.48
CA ILE A 134 26.99 11.99 3.18
C ILE A 134 27.03 10.96 2.03
N ALA A 135 27.83 9.90 2.16
CA ALA A 135 27.86 8.85 1.14
C ALA A 135 26.49 8.15 0.99
N THR A 136 25.75 8.00 2.09
CA THR A 136 24.39 7.44 2.06
C THR A 136 23.43 8.33 1.28
N VAL A 137 23.50 9.65 1.43
CA VAL A 137 22.71 10.60 0.62
C VAL A 137 23.13 10.56 -0.84
N VAL A 138 24.43 10.48 -1.13
CA VAL A 138 24.94 10.32 -2.51
C VAL A 138 24.45 9.02 -3.14
N ALA A 139 24.39 7.92 -2.37
CA ALA A 139 23.86 6.64 -2.86
C ALA A 139 22.38 6.71 -3.26
N LEU A 140 21.59 7.59 -2.63
CA LEU A 140 20.21 7.86 -3.10
C LEU A 140 20.19 8.48 -4.51
N THR A 141 21.06 9.43 -4.77
CA THR A 141 21.19 10.02 -6.11
C THR A 141 21.65 8.96 -7.11
N ALA A 142 22.63 8.12 -6.74
CA ALA A 142 23.06 7.00 -7.56
C ALA A 142 21.91 6.01 -7.85
N ARG A 143 21.06 5.70 -6.85
CA ARG A 143 19.83 4.90 -7.06
C ARG A 143 18.90 5.52 -8.11
N GLN A 144 18.68 6.83 -8.06
CA GLN A 144 17.84 7.53 -9.04
C GLN A 144 18.45 7.47 -10.45
N VAL A 145 19.76 7.69 -10.56
CA VAL A 145 20.50 7.58 -11.85
C VAL A 145 20.41 6.16 -12.40
N ILE A 146 20.70 5.13 -11.59
CA ILE A 146 20.60 3.72 -12.00
C ILE A 146 19.19 3.39 -12.45
N SER A 147 18.17 3.86 -11.73
CA SER A 147 16.76 3.66 -12.10
C SER A 147 16.42 4.34 -13.42
N GLY A 148 16.89 5.57 -13.62
CA GLY A 148 16.71 6.33 -14.88
C GLY A 148 17.38 5.65 -16.07
N LEU A 149 18.64 5.24 -15.91
CA LEU A 149 19.37 4.48 -16.92
C LEU A 149 18.67 3.16 -17.27
N ASN A 150 18.26 2.40 -16.25
CA ASN A 150 17.54 1.14 -16.49
C ASN A 150 16.21 1.37 -17.22
N ASN A 151 15.46 2.43 -16.89
CA ASN A 151 14.24 2.76 -17.59
C ASN A 151 14.50 3.18 -19.04
N ALA A 152 15.52 3.99 -19.28
CA ALA A 152 15.90 4.44 -20.63
C ALA A 152 16.42 3.27 -21.50
N LEU A 153 17.12 2.31 -20.91
CA LEU A 153 17.59 1.13 -21.64
C LEU A 153 16.47 0.13 -21.91
N ALA A 154 15.53 -0.01 -20.97
CA ALA A 154 14.37 -0.90 -21.13
C ALA A 154 13.35 -0.35 -22.14
N ASN A 155 13.16 0.97 -22.14
CA ASN A 155 12.22 1.68 -23.02
C ASN A 155 12.92 2.90 -23.63
N PRO A 156 13.77 2.71 -24.65
CA PRO A 156 14.57 3.81 -25.22
C PRO A 156 13.72 4.87 -25.93
N VAL A 157 12.52 4.50 -26.35
CA VAL A 157 11.51 5.40 -26.91
C VAL A 157 10.18 5.10 -26.23
N GLN A 158 9.57 6.11 -25.64
CA GLN A 158 8.26 6.03 -25.02
C GLN A 158 7.31 6.98 -25.72
N PHE A 159 6.23 6.46 -26.28
CA PHE A 159 5.11 7.26 -26.75
C PHE A 159 4.17 7.46 -25.56
N ALA A 160 3.76 8.68 -25.33
CA ALA A 160 2.82 9.04 -24.29
C ALA A 160 1.83 10.07 -24.83
N ALA A 161 0.55 9.87 -24.59
CA ALA A 161 -0.52 10.83 -24.81
C ALA A 161 -1.01 11.37 -23.46
N ALA A 162 -1.61 12.54 -23.48
CA ALA A 162 -2.30 13.05 -22.30
C ALA A 162 -3.67 12.34 -22.18
N GLU A 163 -3.77 11.42 -21.25
CA GLU A 163 -4.98 10.66 -20.99
C GLU A 163 -5.43 10.84 -19.54
N ALA A 164 -6.73 10.77 -19.29
CA ALA A 164 -7.26 10.69 -17.94
C ALA A 164 -6.81 9.36 -17.31
N THR A 165 -6.36 9.40 -16.06
CA THR A 165 -5.97 8.22 -15.32
C THR A 165 -6.60 8.21 -13.94
N TYR A 166 -7.07 7.05 -13.48
CA TYR A 166 -7.45 6.87 -12.10
C TYR A 166 -6.18 6.62 -11.27
N SER A 167 -5.95 7.47 -10.29
CA SER A 167 -4.78 7.33 -9.40
C SER A 167 -5.16 7.60 -7.95
N THR A 168 -4.72 6.71 -7.06
CA THR A 168 -4.72 7.00 -5.62
C THR A 168 -3.69 8.08 -5.29
N PRO A 169 -3.84 8.84 -4.20
CA PRO A 169 -2.82 9.80 -3.77
C PRO A 169 -1.44 9.14 -3.66
N TRP A 170 -0.40 9.81 -4.13
CA TRP A 170 0.96 9.26 -4.24
C TRP A 170 1.50 8.70 -2.91
N PHE A 171 1.03 9.21 -1.78
CA PHE A 171 1.45 8.78 -0.45
C PHE A 171 0.69 7.56 0.09
N ALA A 172 -0.50 7.24 -0.45
CA ALA A 172 -1.37 6.17 0.06
C ALA A 172 -0.78 4.76 -0.03
N GLY A 173 0.22 4.57 -0.93
CA GLY A 173 0.94 3.30 -1.06
C GLY A 173 2.24 3.21 -0.27
N ILE A 174 2.57 4.22 0.55
CA ILE A 174 3.84 4.25 1.30
C ILE A 174 3.63 3.68 2.71
N ALA A 175 4.30 2.58 3.03
CA ALA A 175 4.35 2.02 4.38
C ALA A 175 5.32 2.83 5.27
N VAL A 176 4.97 4.10 5.57
CA VAL A 176 5.87 5.08 6.23
C VAL A 176 6.38 4.54 7.57
N GLN A 177 5.49 3.94 8.39
CA GLN A 177 5.86 3.37 9.68
C GLN A 177 6.85 2.19 9.53
N GLY A 178 6.60 1.25 8.61
CA GLY A 178 7.50 0.12 8.33
C GLY A 178 8.88 0.59 7.81
N HIS A 179 8.91 1.64 6.97
CA HIS A 179 10.15 2.28 6.52
C HIS A 179 10.92 2.95 7.66
N ALA A 180 10.22 3.65 8.56
CA ALA A 180 10.82 4.27 9.73
C ALA A 180 11.40 3.21 10.69
N ILE A 181 10.68 2.11 10.95
CA ILE A 181 11.19 0.97 11.70
C ILE A 181 12.49 0.46 11.10
N GLY A 182 12.49 0.17 9.80
CA GLY A 182 13.69 -0.31 9.10
C GLY A 182 14.87 0.64 9.29
N LEU A 183 14.67 1.94 9.01
CA LEU A 183 15.70 2.96 9.19
C LEU A 183 16.26 2.99 10.62
N LEU A 184 15.38 3.03 11.62
CA LEU A 184 15.78 3.12 13.02
C LEU A 184 16.45 1.85 13.54
N LEU A 185 16.00 0.67 13.12
CA LEU A 185 16.69 -0.62 13.41
C LEU A 185 18.11 -0.60 12.83
N GLY A 186 18.27 -0.10 11.61
CA GLY A 186 19.59 0.09 11.01
C GLY A 186 20.47 1.04 11.80
N VAL A 187 19.93 2.18 12.25
CA VAL A 187 20.63 3.14 13.11
C VAL A 187 21.05 2.50 14.43
N VAL A 188 20.12 1.82 15.12
CA VAL A 188 20.41 1.13 16.40
C VAL A 188 21.54 0.10 16.22
N ALA A 189 21.47 -0.72 15.17
CA ALA A 189 22.50 -1.70 14.87
C ALA A 189 23.86 -1.03 14.56
N GLY A 190 23.84 0.09 13.82
CA GLY A 190 25.04 0.88 13.52
C GLY A 190 25.68 1.49 14.76
N VAL A 191 24.86 2.09 15.65
CA VAL A 191 25.33 2.67 16.91
C VAL A 191 25.90 1.58 17.82
N ALA A 192 25.20 0.47 17.98
CA ALA A 192 25.66 -0.66 18.79
C ALA A 192 27.01 -1.21 18.28
N LEU A 193 27.17 -1.34 16.96
CA LEU A 193 28.43 -1.78 16.38
C LEU A 193 29.56 -0.75 16.56
N MET A 194 29.27 0.54 16.37
CA MET A 194 30.22 1.64 16.56
C MET A 194 30.72 1.67 18.01
N TRP A 195 29.84 1.54 19.01
CA TRP A 195 30.24 1.47 20.42
C TRP A 195 31.05 0.20 20.73
N TYR A 196 30.63 -0.95 20.18
CA TYR A 196 31.37 -2.20 20.38
C TYR A 196 32.82 -2.13 19.86
N ARG A 197 33.03 -1.37 18.76
CA ARG A 197 34.37 -1.20 18.14
C ARG A 197 35.15 -0.01 18.69
N ASN A 198 34.53 0.85 19.45
CA ASN A 198 35.07 2.17 19.81
C ASN A 198 35.46 3.03 18.59
N ASP A 199 34.66 2.93 17.50
CA ASP A 199 34.88 3.70 16.29
C ASP A 199 34.59 5.19 16.51
N ASN A 200 35.26 6.07 15.75
CA ASN A 200 35.03 7.48 15.80
C ASN A 200 33.75 7.83 15.02
N PRO A 201 32.78 8.54 15.65
CA PRO A 201 31.56 8.96 14.97
C PRO A 201 31.84 10.08 13.95
N PRO A 202 30.99 10.23 12.91
CA PRO A 202 30.99 11.40 12.05
C PRO A 202 30.67 12.67 12.84
N THR A 203 30.82 13.86 12.23
CA THR A 203 30.40 15.10 12.91
C THR A 203 28.87 15.17 13.03
N ALA A 204 28.38 15.79 14.11
CA ALA A 204 26.95 15.95 14.38
C ALA A 204 26.20 16.58 13.19
N LEU A 205 26.76 17.62 12.58
CA LEU A 205 26.16 18.31 11.45
C LEU A 205 26.02 17.39 10.24
N ARG A 206 27.06 16.61 9.90
CA ARG A 206 27.00 15.66 8.78
C ARG A 206 25.94 14.59 9.00
N LEU A 207 25.89 14.05 10.22
CA LEU A 207 24.90 13.01 10.55
C LEU A 207 23.48 13.55 10.53
N TRP A 208 23.25 14.69 11.19
CA TRP A 208 21.95 15.35 11.22
C TRP A 208 21.46 15.71 9.82
N THR A 209 22.33 16.34 9.00
CA THR A 209 22.01 16.70 7.62
C THR A 209 21.74 15.44 6.78
N GLY A 210 22.57 14.40 6.91
CA GLY A 210 22.39 13.14 6.18
C GLY A 210 21.07 12.46 6.54
N ALA A 211 20.75 12.35 7.84
CA ALA A 211 19.49 11.74 8.31
C ALA A 211 18.27 12.55 7.85
N LEU A 212 18.33 13.89 7.95
CA LEU A 212 17.26 14.77 7.53
C LEU A 212 17.02 14.69 6.02
N LEU A 213 18.07 14.84 5.20
CA LEU A 213 17.96 14.78 3.75
C LEU A 213 17.47 13.41 3.29
N TYR A 214 17.95 12.32 3.92
CA TYR A 214 17.44 10.99 3.63
C TYR A 214 15.95 10.86 3.94
N ALA A 215 15.54 11.19 5.16
CA ALA A 215 14.16 11.04 5.60
C ALA A 215 13.18 11.90 4.77
N VAL A 216 13.56 13.15 4.46
CA VAL A 216 12.72 14.04 3.65
C VAL A 216 12.63 13.55 2.21
N SER A 217 13.75 13.18 1.58
CA SER A 217 13.77 12.70 0.19
C SER A 217 13.05 11.36 -0.01
N GLN A 218 12.97 10.54 1.04
CA GLN A 218 12.26 9.26 1.02
C GLN A 218 10.83 9.35 1.59
N SER A 219 10.30 10.56 1.74
CA SER A 219 8.93 10.83 2.17
C SER A 219 8.54 10.21 3.52
N LEU A 220 9.50 10.02 4.45
CA LEU A 220 9.20 9.53 5.81
C LEU A 220 8.35 10.50 6.63
N TRP A 221 8.15 11.71 6.15
CA TRP A 221 7.26 12.72 6.71
C TRP A 221 5.80 12.55 6.25
N ALA A 222 5.50 11.66 5.29
CA ALA A 222 4.17 11.51 4.71
C ALA A 222 3.27 10.62 5.59
N ILE A 223 3.00 11.06 6.81
CA ILE A 223 2.08 10.40 7.73
C ILE A 223 0.65 10.66 7.25
N TYR A 224 -0.10 9.61 6.99
CA TYR A 224 -1.47 9.71 6.50
C TYR A 224 -2.41 8.75 7.22
N TRP A 225 -3.71 9.05 7.11
CA TRP A 225 -4.79 8.22 7.61
C TRP A 225 -5.80 7.97 6.48
N TYR A 226 -6.32 6.74 6.38
CA TYR A 226 -7.39 6.38 5.46
C TYR A 226 -8.74 6.49 6.17
N ARG A 227 -9.69 7.25 5.59
CA ARG A 227 -11.01 7.54 6.15
C ARG A 227 -12.14 6.68 5.56
N GLY A 228 -11.83 5.71 4.71
CA GLY A 228 -12.84 5.02 3.90
C GLY A 228 -13.22 5.81 2.65
N GLY A 229 -14.01 5.19 1.76
CA GLY A 229 -14.53 5.86 0.55
C GLY A 229 -13.46 6.51 -0.33
N GLU A 230 -12.24 5.95 -0.37
CA GLU A 230 -11.09 6.47 -1.13
C GLU A 230 -10.57 7.84 -0.63
N GLN A 231 -10.92 8.23 0.59
CA GLN A 231 -10.47 9.46 1.21
C GLN A 231 -9.23 9.24 2.10
N TYR A 232 -8.28 10.16 2.00
CA TYR A 232 -7.02 10.10 2.74
C TYR A 232 -6.69 11.48 3.31
N VAL A 233 -6.19 11.51 4.55
CA VAL A 233 -5.70 12.74 5.19
C VAL A 233 -4.19 12.64 5.37
N LEU A 234 -3.45 13.66 4.93
CA LEU A 234 -1.98 13.73 5.02
C LEU A 234 -1.56 14.80 6.04
N TYR A 235 -0.92 14.38 7.12
CA TYR A 235 -0.45 15.23 8.22
C TYR A 235 0.98 15.74 7.99
N ARG A 236 1.18 16.61 7.00
CA ARG A 236 2.51 17.09 6.56
C ARG A 236 3.32 17.75 7.68
N GLY A 237 2.69 18.66 8.44
CA GLY A 237 3.37 19.42 9.50
C GLY A 237 3.86 18.53 10.63
N LEU A 238 3.01 17.60 11.08
CA LEU A 238 3.35 16.60 12.09
C LEU A 238 4.52 15.72 11.60
N GLY A 239 4.41 15.19 10.38
CA GLY A 239 5.44 14.33 9.81
C GLY A 239 6.80 15.01 9.69
N LEU A 240 6.84 16.25 9.19
CA LEU A 240 8.08 17.03 9.15
C LEU A 240 8.67 17.28 10.54
N ALA A 241 7.85 17.68 11.50
CA ALA A 241 8.31 17.89 12.89
C ALA A 241 8.94 16.62 13.48
N LEU A 242 8.29 15.46 13.29
CA LEU A 242 8.82 14.17 13.73
C LEU A 242 10.15 13.81 13.06
N VAL A 243 10.30 14.05 11.76
CA VAL A 243 11.55 13.81 11.04
C VAL A 243 12.68 14.69 11.57
N PHE A 244 12.44 15.97 11.86
CA PHE A 244 13.43 16.87 12.46
C PHE A 244 13.83 16.42 13.87
N ILE A 245 12.87 16.05 14.71
CA ILE A 245 13.11 15.54 16.05
C ILE A 245 13.94 14.26 16.01
N LEU A 246 13.55 13.28 15.19
CA LEU A 246 14.27 12.01 15.05
C LEU A 246 15.69 12.20 14.51
N ALA A 247 15.90 13.06 13.52
CA ALA A 247 17.24 13.38 13.02
C ALA A 247 18.13 13.97 14.14
N THR A 248 17.55 14.80 15.01
CA THR A 248 18.27 15.38 16.16
C THR A 248 18.59 14.32 17.21
N ILE A 249 17.65 13.42 17.52
CA ILE A 249 17.86 12.30 18.45
C ILE A 249 18.95 11.36 17.91
N ILE A 250 18.91 11.01 16.64
CA ILE A 250 19.93 10.17 15.98
C ILE A 250 21.31 10.83 16.09
N ALA A 251 21.43 12.13 15.75
CA ALA A 251 22.68 12.86 15.86
C ALA A 251 23.20 12.88 17.30
N ALA A 252 22.34 13.13 18.28
CA ALA A 252 22.72 13.13 19.69
C ALA A 252 23.13 11.74 20.19
N ALA A 253 22.42 10.66 19.80
CA ALA A 253 22.73 9.30 20.19
C ALA A 253 24.09 8.81 19.65
N VAL A 254 24.52 9.29 18.49
CA VAL A 254 25.78 8.86 17.84
C VAL A 254 26.97 9.72 18.28
N VAL A 255 26.78 11.05 18.37
CA VAL A 255 27.91 12.00 18.43
C VAL A 255 28.13 12.63 19.79
N SER A 256 27.09 12.73 20.64
CA SER A 256 27.25 13.38 21.96
C SER A 256 28.09 12.52 22.89
N ARG A 257 29.28 12.98 23.22
CA ARG A 257 30.17 12.28 24.15
C ARG A 257 30.13 12.91 25.53
N ASP A 258 30.09 12.10 26.62
CA ASP A 258 30.42 12.37 28.02
C ASP A 258 30.02 13.71 28.61
N ARG A 259 29.01 14.39 28.06
CA ARG A 259 28.44 15.60 28.63
C ARG A 259 27.15 15.23 29.39
N PRO A 260 27.02 15.62 30.67
CA PRO A 260 25.78 15.42 31.40
C PRO A 260 24.64 16.17 30.69
N LEU A 261 23.46 15.56 30.63
CA LEU A 261 22.30 16.14 29.95
C LEU A 261 21.91 17.50 30.56
N PHE A 262 22.02 17.61 31.89
CA PHE A 262 21.79 18.85 32.62
C PHE A 262 23.08 19.34 33.30
N PRO A 263 23.47 20.62 33.15
CA PRO A 263 24.58 21.16 33.89
C PRO A 263 24.27 21.05 35.39
N THR A 264 25.24 20.64 36.18
CA THR A 264 25.14 20.44 37.65
C THR A 264 24.65 21.64 38.45
N ARG A 265 24.56 22.82 37.81
CA ARG A 265 24.02 24.04 38.37
C ARG A 265 22.48 24.13 38.40
N VAL A 266 21.77 23.27 37.69
CA VAL A 266 20.31 23.35 37.51
C VAL A 266 19.56 22.46 38.52
N VAL A 267 20.21 21.44 39.09
CA VAL A 267 19.57 20.51 40.06
C VAL A 267 20.43 20.43 41.35
N PRO A 268 20.14 21.25 42.34
CA PRO A 268 20.92 21.25 43.57
C PRO A 268 20.45 20.25 44.61
N ASN A 269 20.16 19.11 44.48
CA ASN A 269 19.88 17.93 45.34
C ASN A 269 18.83 17.00 44.70
N PRO A 270 19.22 16.14 43.75
CA PRO A 270 18.29 15.19 43.20
C PRO A 270 18.06 13.99 44.15
N THR A 271 16.81 13.54 44.23
CA THR A 271 16.49 12.26 44.89
C THR A 271 17.01 11.09 44.06
N THR A 272 17.39 10.01 44.70
CA THR A 272 18.14 8.86 44.11
C THR A 272 17.66 8.32 42.77
N THR A 273 16.37 8.43 42.45
CA THR A 273 15.81 7.97 41.14
C THR A 273 16.03 9.01 40.05
N PHE A 274 16.00 10.29 40.38
CA PHE A 274 16.24 11.37 39.43
C PHE A 274 17.75 11.57 39.16
N GLU A 275 18.61 11.21 40.13
CA GLU A 275 20.08 11.19 39.97
C GLU A 275 20.52 10.17 38.93
N SER A 276 19.90 8.99 38.88
CA SER A 276 20.26 7.97 37.89
C SER A 276 19.88 8.37 36.48
N LEU A 277 18.79 9.13 36.28
CA LEU A 277 18.36 9.68 35.00
C LEU A 277 19.16 10.91 34.56
N THR A 278 19.59 11.73 35.52
CA THR A 278 20.36 12.97 35.25
C THR A 278 21.86 12.74 35.18
N SER A 279 22.39 11.65 35.75
CA SER A 279 23.79 11.25 35.66
C SER A 279 24.18 10.60 34.28
N GLY A 280 23.16 10.24 33.49
CA GLY A 280 23.40 9.74 32.15
C GLY A 280 24.03 10.78 31.23
N THR A 281 24.93 10.36 30.36
CA THR A 281 25.46 11.24 29.32
C THR A 281 24.37 11.56 28.31
N THR A 282 24.47 12.71 27.64
CA THR A 282 23.53 13.10 26.56
C THR A 282 23.41 11.99 25.50
N GLN A 283 24.49 11.30 25.21
CA GLN A 283 24.51 10.17 24.27
C GLN A 283 23.65 9.00 24.75
N GLN A 284 23.82 8.59 26.01
CA GLN A 284 23.04 7.47 26.60
C GLN A 284 21.56 7.80 26.64
N VAL A 285 21.20 8.99 27.08
CA VAL A 285 19.80 9.42 27.14
C VAL A 285 19.19 9.49 25.72
N ALA A 286 19.89 10.06 24.75
CA ALA A 286 19.42 10.13 23.38
C ALA A 286 19.26 8.73 22.76
N PHE A 287 20.15 7.78 23.10
CA PHE A 287 20.00 6.40 22.64
C PHE A 287 18.80 5.68 23.28
N VAL A 288 18.56 5.91 24.58
CA VAL A 288 17.33 5.39 25.24
C VAL A 288 16.08 6.00 24.60
N VAL A 289 16.07 7.31 24.33
CA VAL A 289 14.95 7.95 23.62
C VAL A 289 14.77 7.39 22.21
N LEU A 290 15.87 7.07 21.50
CA LEU A 290 15.82 6.39 20.21
C LEU A 290 15.18 5.00 20.33
N LEU A 291 15.55 4.20 21.34
CA LEU A 291 14.93 2.90 21.62
C LEU A 291 13.45 3.03 21.97
N VAL A 292 13.08 4.05 22.75
CA VAL A 292 11.66 4.35 23.05
C VAL A 292 10.91 4.72 21.77
N ALA A 293 11.51 5.52 20.88
CA ALA A 293 10.89 5.85 19.59
C ALA A 293 10.68 4.59 18.73
N VAL A 294 11.66 3.67 18.68
CA VAL A 294 11.50 2.36 18.02
C VAL A 294 10.35 1.58 18.66
N ALA A 295 10.34 1.44 19.98
CA ALA A 295 9.29 0.72 20.70
C ALA A 295 7.89 1.33 20.47
N SER A 296 7.80 2.67 20.39
CA SER A 296 6.55 3.39 20.09
C SER A 296 6.04 3.13 18.67
N LEU A 297 6.93 2.81 17.73
CA LEU A 297 6.53 2.41 16.37
C LEU A 297 6.15 0.92 16.30
N LEU A 298 6.81 0.06 17.10
CA LEU A 298 6.55 -1.39 17.11
C LEU A 298 5.29 -1.74 17.91
N GLY A 299 5.09 -1.09 19.06
CA GLY A 299 4.06 -1.44 20.04
C GLY A 299 2.64 -1.48 19.49
N PRO A 300 2.15 -0.43 18.81
CA PRO A 300 0.80 -0.38 18.28
C PRO A 300 0.48 -1.47 17.25
N THR A 301 1.49 -1.99 16.55
CA THR A 301 1.31 -3.04 15.56
C THR A 301 0.86 -4.36 16.19
N ILE A 302 1.29 -4.68 17.42
CA ILE A 302 1.01 -5.94 18.07
C ILE A 302 -0.51 -6.17 18.22
N PRO A 303 -1.29 -5.30 18.88
CA PRO A 303 -2.73 -5.50 19.00
C PRO A 303 -3.47 -5.39 17.66
N ILE A 304 -3.01 -4.51 16.76
CA ILE A 304 -3.64 -4.32 15.45
C ILE A 304 -3.46 -5.55 14.57
N SER A 305 -2.31 -6.21 14.61
CA SER A 305 -2.04 -7.41 13.79
C SER A 305 -2.65 -8.70 14.36
N LEU A 306 -3.43 -8.62 15.44
CA LEU A 306 -4.29 -9.70 15.93
C LEU A 306 -5.70 -9.65 15.33
N ASN A 307 -5.87 -8.99 14.19
CA ASN A 307 -7.15 -8.94 13.48
C ASN A 307 -7.63 -10.33 13.07
N THR A 308 -8.95 -10.47 13.04
CA THR A 308 -9.65 -11.61 12.40
C THR A 308 -10.52 -11.09 11.27
N ALA A 309 -10.77 -11.92 10.27
CA ALA A 309 -11.81 -11.61 9.29
C ALA A 309 -13.20 -11.88 9.88
N ASP A 310 -14.13 -10.98 9.59
CA ASP A 310 -15.53 -11.16 9.94
C ASP A 310 -16.12 -12.40 9.23
N GLN A 311 -16.97 -13.15 9.95
CA GLN A 311 -17.66 -14.34 9.47
C GLN A 311 -19.12 -14.05 9.08
N SER A 312 -19.57 -12.79 9.16
CA SER A 312 -20.90 -12.40 8.72
C SER A 312 -21.10 -12.65 7.22
N ASP A 313 -22.35 -12.75 6.78
CA ASP A 313 -22.68 -12.95 5.38
C ASP A 313 -22.14 -11.79 4.53
N LEU A 314 -21.51 -12.12 3.43
CA LEU A 314 -21.11 -11.15 2.42
C LEU A 314 -22.30 -10.76 1.53
N PRO A 315 -22.33 -9.54 0.97
CA PRO A 315 -23.38 -9.15 0.04
C PRO A 315 -23.32 -9.98 -1.25
N GLY A 316 -24.48 -10.16 -1.89
CA GLY A 316 -24.60 -10.87 -3.18
C GLY A 316 -24.44 -12.40 -3.05
N ASP A 317 -23.97 -13.02 -4.14
CA ASP A 317 -23.69 -14.47 -4.24
C ASP A 317 -22.17 -14.65 -4.50
N PRO A 318 -21.33 -14.76 -3.44
CA PRO A 318 -19.88 -14.79 -3.58
C PRO A 318 -19.38 -15.94 -4.47
N ILE A 319 -18.31 -15.69 -5.23
CA ILE A 319 -17.56 -16.75 -5.92
C ILE A 319 -16.58 -17.34 -4.91
N GLU A 320 -16.69 -18.66 -4.70
CA GLU A 320 -15.81 -19.40 -3.80
C GLU A 320 -14.66 -20.08 -4.57
N ILE A 321 -13.41 -19.85 -4.11
CA ILE A 321 -12.19 -20.45 -4.69
C ILE A 321 -11.23 -20.81 -3.55
N ASP A 322 -11.12 -22.09 -3.20
CA ASP A 322 -10.16 -22.61 -2.22
C ASP A 322 -10.13 -21.77 -0.90
N GLY A 323 -11.32 -21.55 -0.32
CA GLY A 323 -11.51 -20.77 0.90
C GLY A 323 -11.53 -19.25 0.71
N TYR A 324 -11.31 -18.75 -0.49
CA TYR A 324 -11.57 -17.35 -0.82
C TYR A 324 -13.02 -17.16 -1.24
N GLU A 325 -13.64 -16.12 -0.72
CA GLU A 325 -14.96 -15.64 -1.11
C GLU A 325 -14.79 -14.26 -1.76
N ILE A 326 -15.29 -14.11 -2.97
CA ILE A 326 -15.12 -12.90 -3.77
C ILE A 326 -16.50 -12.39 -4.17
N THR A 327 -16.80 -11.15 -3.81
CA THR A 327 -18.08 -10.49 -4.10
C THR A 327 -17.88 -9.01 -4.43
N TYR A 328 -18.95 -8.32 -4.73
CA TYR A 328 -19.00 -6.85 -4.81
C TYR A 328 -20.04 -6.33 -3.82
N GLY A 329 -19.69 -5.24 -3.12
CA GLY A 329 -20.60 -4.54 -2.23
C GLY A 329 -20.33 -3.04 -2.18
N GLU A 330 -21.33 -2.28 -1.79
CA GLU A 330 -21.23 -0.84 -1.58
C GLU A 330 -21.60 -0.48 -0.15
N ASP A 331 -20.87 0.49 0.40
CA ASP A 331 -21.01 0.96 1.78
C ASP A 331 -20.96 -0.16 2.83
N VAL A 332 -20.17 -1.18 2.57
CA VAL A 332 -20.00 -2.34 3.44
C VAL A 332 -18.95 -2.00 4.50
N PRO A 333 -19.20 -2.27 5.80
CA PRO A 333 -18.18 -2.15 6.83
C PRO A 333 -16.94 -2.97 6.49
N ASP A 334 -15.75 -2.42 6.76
CA ASP A 334 -14.50 -3.19 6.64
C ASP A 334 -14.54 -4.35 7.65
N GLY A 335 -14.51 -5.58 7.14
CA GLY A 335 -14.65 -6.80 7.93
C GLY A 335 -13.38 -7.26 8.64
N MET A 336 -12.33 -6.44 8.72
CA MET A 336 -11.18 -6.72 9.59
C MET A 336 -11.51 -6.30 11.02
N ILE A 337 -11.78 -7.29 11.87
CA ILE A 337 -12.08 -7.07 13.27
C ILE A 337 -10.79 -7.04 14.08
N GLY A 338 -10.41 -5.85 14.54
CA GLY A 338 -9.22 -5.64 15.38
C GLY A 338 -9.50 -5.88 16.87
N VAL A 339 -8.46 -6.27 17.61
CA VAL A 339 -8.50 -6.35 19.09
C VAL A 339 -8.67 -4.96 19.70
N VAL A 340 -8.18 -3.93 19.03
CA VAL A 340 -8.26 -2.53 19.45
C VAL A 340 -8.79 -1.70 18.30
N ASP A 341 -9.92 -1.04 18.54
CA ASP A 341 -10.39 0.03 17.69
C ASP A 341 -9.69 1.33 18.09
N ILE A 342 -9.07 2.00 17.12
CA ILE A 342 -8.35 3.25 17.35
C ILE A 342 -9.20 4.39 16.84
N ASP A 343 -9.63 5.24 17.77
CA ASP A 343 -10.24 6.54 17.48
C ASP A 343 -9.32 7.64 18.00
N ALA A 344 -8.63 8.34 17.12
CA ALA A 344 -7.66 9.35 17.47
C ALA A 344 -7.71 10.54 16.52
N PHE A 345 -7.68 11.75 17.09
CA PHE A 345 -7.71 13.02 16.34
C PHE A 345 -8.94 13.18 15.42
N GLY A 346 -10.07 12.54 15.75
CA GLY A 346 -11.26 12.49 14.91
C GLY A 346 -11.18 11.52 13.74
N GLU A 347 -10.22 10.59 13.78
CA GLU A 347 -10.04 9.51 12.80
C GLU A 347 -10.34 8.16 13.48
N SER A 348 -11.04 7.26 12.78
CA SER A 348 -11.37 5.91 13.24
C SER A 348 -10.76 4.85 12.34
N THR A 349 -10.51 3.66 12.89
CA THR A 349 -10.12 2.47 12.11
C THR A 349 -11.35 1.77 11.52
N GLN A 350 -12.56 2.04 12.03
CA GLN A 350 -13.79 1.53 11.44
C GLN A 350 -14.18 2.39 10.24
N VAL A 351 -14.14 1.83 9.07
CA VAL A 351 -14.44 2.50 7.81
C VAL A 351 -15.35 1.61 6.95
N ASN A 352 -16.20 2.25 6.14
CA ASN A 352 -16.95 1.56 5.11
C ASN A 352 -16.16 1.58 3.79
N THR A 353 -16.41 0.57 2.98
CA THR A 353 -15.80 0.43 1.67
C THR A 353 -16.82 0.05 0.62
N SER A 354 -16.51 0.37 -0.64
CA SER A 354 -17.30 -0.01 -1.80
C SER A 354 -16.37 -0.53 -2.90
N GLY A 355 -16.67 -1.73 -3.40
CA GLY A 355 -15.85 -2.36 -4.42
C GLY A 355 -15.88 -3.88 -4.38
N VAL A 356 -14.92 -4.52 -5.04
CA VAL A 356 -14.75 -5.97 -5.01
C VAL A 356 -14.05 -6.39 -3.72
N ILE A 357 -14.76 -7.13 -2.89
CA ILE A 357 -14.31 -7.63 -1.60
C ILE A 357 -13.74 -9.05 -1.80
N VAL A 358 -12.59 -9.31 -1.19
CA VAL A 358 -11.98 -10.63 -1.10
C VAL A 358 -11.84 -10.98 0.38
N ARG A 359 -12.44 -12.07 0.78
CA ARG A 359 -12.37 -12.63 2.13
C ARG A 359 -11.77 -14.03 2.10
N ASN A 360 -11.01 -14.37 3.15
CA ASN A 360 -10.64 -15.74 3.50
C ASN A 360 -10.55 -15.80 5.03
N THR A 361 -11.53 -16.44 5.65
CA THR A 361 -11.68 -16.47 7.12
C THR A 361 -10.58 -17.30 7.78
N ASP A 362 -10.15 -18.40 7.18
CA ASP A 362 -9.10 -19.25 7.71
C ASP A 362 -7.73 -18.56 7.75
N ARG A 363 -7.50 -17.66 6.79
CA ARG A 363 -6.25 -16.88 6.67
C ARG A 363 -6.38 -15.46 7.22
N HIS A 364 -7.53 -15.14 7.80
CA HIS A 364 -7.83 -13.79 8.32
C HIS A 364 -7.60 -12.69 7.29
N ILE A 365 -8.02 -12.92 6.04
CA ILE A 365 -7.95 -11.96 4.95
C ILE A 365 -9.32 -11.33 4.75
N TRP A 366 -9.36 -10.00 4.75
CA TRP A 366 -10.49 -9.22 4.27
C TRP A 366 -9.96 -7.96 3.61
N THR A 367 -10.32 -7.70 2.34
CA THR A 367 -9.79 -6.54 1.62
C THR A 367 -10.67 -6.15 0.45
N THR A 368 -10.70 -4.86 0.14
CA THR A 368 -11.23 -4.34 -1.13
C THR A 368 -10.13 -4.44 -2.19
N ALA A 369 -10.22 -5.45 -3.04
CA ALA A 369 -9.22 -5.71 -4.08
C ALA A 369 -9.23 -4.67 -5.20
N THR A 370 -10.42 -4.12 -5.52
CA THR A 370 -10.59 -2.94 -6.38
C THR A 370 -11.76 -2.11 -5.86
N THR A 371 -11.59 -0.79 -5.85
CA THR A 371 -12.62 0.12 -5.35
C THR A 371 -13.69 0.40 -6.40
N ARG A 372 -14.88 0.86 -5.95
CA ARG A 372 -15.96 1.30 -6.83
C ARG A 372 -15.49 2.35 -7.83
N GLY A 373 -14.77 3.37 -7.35
CA GLY A 373 -14.31 4.46 -8.21
C GLY A 373 -13.33 3.99 -9.28
N ARG A 374 -12.42 3.08 -8.92
CA ARG A 374 -11.52 2.48 -9.89
C ARG A 374 -12.26 1.63 -10.93
N LEU A 375 -13.21 0.82 -10.49
CA LEU A 375 -14.00 -0.02 -11.40
C LEU A 375 -14.89 0.84 -12.31
N ALA A 376 -15.45 1.95 -11.80
CA ALA A 376 -16.19 2.92 -12.60
C ALA A 376 -15.34 3.62 -13.66
N PHE A 377 -14.05 3.79 -13.42
CA PHE A 377 -13.12 4.39 -14.38
C PHE A 377 -12.59 3.37 -15.40
N ASP A 378 -12.14 2.19 -14.91
CA ASP A 378 -11.50 1.18 -15.74
C ASP A 378 -12.50 0.24 -16.46
N GLY A 379 -13.75 0.16 -15.99
CA GLY A 379 -14.81 -0.76 -16.45
C GLY A 379 -14.56 -2.21 -16.07
N ARG A 380 -13.31 -2.60 -15.84
CA ARG A 380 -12.89 -3.97 -15.62
C ARG A 380 -11.70 -4.08 -14.68
N ALA A 381 -11.71 -5.11 -13.81
CA ALA A 381 -10.59 -5.41 -12.93
C ALA A 381 -10.32 -6.92 -12.85
N ALA A 382 -9.04 -7.30 -12.82
CA ALA A 382 -8.61 -8.68 -12.61
C ALA A 382 -8.22 -8.89 -11.14
N ILE A 383 -8.99 -9.66 -10.42
CA ILE A 383 -8.81 -10.01 -9.02
C ILE A 383 -8.06 -11.33 -8.95
N ARG A 384 -6.86 -11.33 -8.36
CA ARG A 384 -6.01 -12.51 -8.27
C ARG A 384 -5.95 -13.01 -6.84
N VAL A 385 -6.44 -14.22 -6.63
CA VAL A 385 -6.32 -14.97 -5.39
C VAL A 385 -5.39 -16.17 -5.60
N GLY A 386 -4.96 -16.82 -4.53
CA GLY A 386 -4.07 -17.94 -4.70
C GLY A 386 -3.31 -18.32 -3.42
N GLY A 387 -2.22 -19.06 -3.61
CA GLY A 387 -1.35 -19.55 -2.57
C GLY A 387 0.04 -19.87 -3.12
N VAL A 388 0.79 -20.69 -2.39
CA VAL A 388 2.09 -21.16 -2.87
C VAL A 388 1.88 -22.12 -4.04
N GLY A 389 2.34 -21.74 -5.22
CA GLY A 389 2.33 -22.59 -6.42
C GLY A 389 1.01 -22.62 -7.20
N TRP A 390 0.01 -21.84 -6.82
CA TRP A 390 -1.23 -21.69 -7.58
C TRP A 390 -1.78 -20.27 -7.56
N GLN A 391 -2.51 -19.91 -8.59
CA GLN A 391 -3.14 -18.60 -8.76
C GLN A 391 -4.40 -18.75 -9.61
N GLU A 392 -5.49 -18.12 -9.17
CA GLU A 392 -6.73 -17.99 -9.91
C GLU A 392 -7.08 -16.52 -10.12
N THR A 393 -7.85 -16.25 -11.19
CA THR A 393 -8.23 -14.88 -11.54
C THR A 393 -9.72 -14.79 -11.75
N VAL A 394 -10.37 -13.92 -10.98
CA VAL A 394 -11.75 -13.50 -11.16
C VAL A 394 -11.75 -12.16 -11.88
N ILE A 395 -12.60 -12.00 -12.87
CA ILE A 395 -12.76 -10.73 -13.59
C ILE A 395 -14.02 -10.04 -13.06
N ALA A 396 -13.84 -8.85 -12.52
CA ALA A 396 -14.95 -7.96 -12.21
C ALA A 396 -15.19 -7.02 -13.38
N GLU A 397 -16.44 -6.92 -13.81
CA GLU A 397 -16.88 -6.06 -14.92
C GLU A 397 -18.03 -5.16 -14.43
N ARG A 398 -17.98 -3.89 -14.81
CA ARG A 398 -19.03 -2.92 -14.60
C ARG A 398 -19.57 -2.50 -15.95
N GLU A 399 -20.89 -2.50 -16.05
CA GLU A 399 -21.62 -1.94 -17.18
C GLU A 399 -22.63 -0.93 -16.65
N GLY A 400 -22.85 0.17 -17.37
CA GLY A 400 -23.77 1.20 -16.92
C GLY A 400 -24.29 2.12 -18.04
N TRP A 401 -25.41 2.77 -17.72
CA TRP A 401 -26.02 3.83 -18.52
C TRP A 401 -26.17 5.08 -17.68
N ARG A 402 -25.58 6.18 -18.12
CA ARG A 402 -25.68 7.47 -17.46
C ARG A 402 -26.94 8.20 -17.95
N ALA A 403 -27.88 8.41 -17.06
CA ALA A 403 -29.05 9.23 -17.35
C ALA A 403 -28.66 10.69 -17.57
N ALA A 404 -29.33 11.37 -18.50
CA ALA A 404 -29.00 12.73 -18.89
C ALA A 404 -29.16 13.71 -17.70
N ASN A 405 -28.10 14.47 -17.42
CA ASN A 405 -27.95 15.41 -16.30
C ASN A 405 -28.18 14.80 -14.90
N SER A 406 -28.06 13.49 -14.76
CA SER A 406 -28.32 12.76 -13.53
C SER A 406 -27.22 11.73 -13.25
N GLY A 407 -27.55 10.68 -12.49
CA GLY A 407 -26.62 9.61 -12.11
C GLY A 407 -26.46 8.52 -13.18
N THR A 408 -25.87 7.42 -12.76
CA THR A 408 -25.66 6.22 -13.60
C THR A 408 -26.38 5.03 -12.99
N ALA A 409 -27.20 4.35 -13.78
CA ALA A 409 -27.68 3.02 -13.47
C ALA A 409 -26.67 2.01 -13.99
N TYR A 410 -26.22 1.08 -13.13
CA TYR A 410 -25.17 0.14 -13.49
C TYR A 410 -25.34 -1.21 -12.77
N ARG A 411 -24.70 -2.23 -13.33
CA ARG A 411 -24.53 -3.52 -12.70
C ARG A 411 -23.05 -3.86 -12.60
N VAL A 412 -22.71 -4.68 -11.63
CA VAL A 412 -21.37 -5.27 -11.50
C VAL A 412 -21.50 -6.78 -11.51
N SER A 413 -20.79 -7.42 -12.42
CA SER A 413 -20.69 -8.87 -12.53
C SER A 413 -19.28 -9.37 -12.22
N LEU A 414 -19.20 -10.61 -11.71
CA LEU A 414 -17.96 -11.34 -11.54
C LEU A 414 -17.97 -12.55 -12.47
N ARG A 415 -16.87 -12.73 -13.19
CA ARG A 415 -16.68 -13.85 -14.11
C ARG A 415 -15.51 -14.74 -13.69
N TYR A 416 -15.79 -16.03 -13.52
CA TYR A 416 -14.81 -17.04 -13.18
C TYR A 416 -15.14 -18.38 -13.88
N ALA A 417 -14.12 -19.08 -14.40
CA ALA A 417 -14.24 -20.39 -15.05
C ALA A 417 -15.30 -20.47 -16.16
N GLY A 418 -15.62 -19.36 -16.82
CA GLY A 418 -16.62 -19.27 -17.88
C GLY A 418 -18.04 -18.96 -17.41
N GLU A 419 -18.29 -18.93 -16.11
CA GLU A 419 -19.55 -18.47 -15.52
C GLU A 419 -19.47 -16.98 -15.19
N GLU A 420 -20.57 -16.26 -15.41
CA GLU A 420 -20.77 -14.88 -15.01
C GLU A 420 -21.91 -14.80 -14.01
N ARG A 421 -21.71 -14.03 -12.93
CA ARG A 421 -22.72 -13.81 -11.88
C ARG A 421 -22.82 -12.33 -11.57
N THR A 422 -24.02 -11.76 -11.67
CA THR A 422 -24.27 -10.40 -11.23
C THR A 422 -24.22 -10.34 -9.69
N GLN A 423 -23.40 -9.46 -9.18
CA GLN A 423 -23.19 -9.28 -7.75
C GLN A 423 -23.95 -8.06 -7.21
N PHE A 424 -24.16 -7.06 -8.06
CA PHE A 424 -24.73 -5.79 -7.64
C PHE A 424 -25.46 -5.12 -8.80
N VAL A 425 -26.59 -4.53 -8.47
CA VAL A 425 -27.40 -3.67 -9.33
C VAL A 425 -27.64 -2.37 -8.57
N SER A 426 -27.35 -1.23 -9.18
CA SER A 426 -27.61 0.08 -8.60
C SER A 426 -29.11 0.41 -8.62
N ASP A 427 -29.52 1.38 -7.80
CA ASP A 427 -30.84 1.97 -7.91
C ASP A 427 -31.09 2.53 -9.32
N PRO A 428 -32.36 2.49 -9.83
CA PRO A 428 -32.70 3.13 -11.07
C PRO A 428 -32.48 4.65 -11.01
N VAL A 429 -32.16 5.26 -12.14
CA VAL A 429 -31.85 6.69 -12.25
C VAL A 429 -32.75 7.36 -13.31
N THR A 430 -33.41 8.43 -12.92
CA THR A 430 -34.29 9.19 -13.79
C THR A 430 -33.51 10.31 -14.49
N ALA A 431 -33.68 10.45 -15.80
CA ALA A 431 -33.16 11.56 -16.55
C ALA A 431 -33.86 12.86 -16.18
N GLU A 432 -33.14 13.98 -16.06
CA GLU A 432 -33.77 15.30 -15.80
C GLU A 432 -34.64 15.79 -16.95
N PRO A 433 -34.29 15.62 -18.23
CA PRO A 433 -35.13 16.03 -19.33
C PRO A 433 -36.40 15.20 -19.41
N THR A 434 -37.55 15.87 -19.63
CA THR A 434 -38.85 15.25 -19.85
C THR A 434 -39.27 15.33 -21.31
N ILE A 435 -40.06 14.39 -21.77
CA ILE A 435 -40.64 14.37 -23.12
C ILE A 435 -42.15 14.02 -23.04
N ALA A 436 -42.99 14.77 -23.72
CA ALA A 436 -44.46 14.61 -23.65
C ALA A 436 -45.01 14.55 -22.21
N GLY A 437 -44.34 15.26 -21.25
CA GLY A 437 -44.72 15.24 -19.83
C GLY A 437 -44.24 13.98 -19.08
N GLN A 438 -43.53 13.08 -19.70
CA GLN A 438 -43.03 11.84 -19.11
C GLN A 438 -41.56 11.98 -18.71
N ASN A 439 -41.20 11.35 -17.57
CA ASN A 439 -39.83 11.18 -17.12
C ASN A 439 -39.31 9.80 -17.54
N ILE A 440 -38.11 9.73 -18.11
CA ILE A 440 -37.48 8.46 -18.49
C ILE A 440 -36.51 8.04 -17.41
N THR A 441 -36.70 6.85 -16.85
CA THR A 441 -35.84 6.22 -15.85
C THR A 441 -35.07 5.07 -16.50
N VAL A 442 -33.80 4.99 -16.21
CA VAL A 442 -32.91 3.87 -16.62
C VAL A 442 -32.64 3.00 -15.41
N GLY A 443 -32.73 1.70 -15.57
CA GLY A 443 -32.51 0.74 -14.50
C GLY A 443 -32.04 -0.62 -15.03
N VAL A 444 -31.92 -1.58 -14.13
CA VAL A 444 -31.62 -2.99 -14.46
C VAL A 444 -32.71 -3.85 -13.82
N VAL A 445 -33.32 -4.74 -14.61
CA VAL A 445 -34.34 -5.71 -14.18
C VAL A 445 -33.91 -7.08 -14.70
N GLU A 446 -33.84 -8.10 -13.85
CA GLU A 446 -33.44 -9.47 -14.23
C GLU A 446 -32.16 -9.48 -15.07
N ASP A 447 -31.14 -8.72 -14.63
CA ASP A 447 -29.84 -8.57 -15.31
C ASP A 447 -29.85 -7.87 -16.67
N VAL A 448 -30.99 -7.29 -17.09
CA VAL A 448 -31.13 -6.58 -18.36
C VAL A 448 -31.31 -5.10 -18.10
N PHE A 449 -30.65 -4.24 -18.87
CA PHE A 449 -30.87 -2.79 -18.80
C PHE A 449 -32.19 -2.43 -19.45
N VAL A 450 -33.00 -1.65 -18.72
CA VAL A 450 -34.31 -1.23 -19.15
C VAL A 450 -34.49 0.28 -19.07
N VAL A 451 -35.37 0.80 -19.87
CA VAL A 451 -35.94 2.15 -19.72
C VAL A 451 -37.38 2.02 -19.21
N ALA A 452 -37.78 2.90 -18.32
CA ALA A 452 -39.10 2.93 -17.76
C ALA A 452 -39.67 4.35 -17.74
N THR A 453 -40.96 4.45 -17.81
CA THR A 453 -41.73 5.72 -17.61
C THR A 453 -42.97 5.45 -16.84
N ASP A 454 -43.45 6.43 -16.06
CA ASP A 454 -44.71 6.40 -15.35
C ASP A 454 -45.76 7.23 -16.15
N VAL A 455 -46.83 6.59 -16.51
CA VAL A 455 -48.00 7.22 -17.18
C VAL A 455 -49.23 6.97 -16.32
N ASP A 456 -49.74 8.01 -15.71
CA ASP A 456 -50.93 7.98 -14.85
C ASP A 456 -50.88 6.97 -13.68
N GLY A 457 -49.66 6.66 -13.18
CA GLY A 457 -49.45 5.71 -12.09
C GLY A 457 -49.16 4.28 -12.54
N ASP A 458 -49.19 4.01 -13.85
CA ASP A 458 -48.76 2.73 -14.45
C ASP A 458 -47.34 2.85 -14.99
N VAL A 459 -46.44 2.01 -14.47
CA VAL A 459 -45.04 1.99 -14.91
C VAL A 459 -44.89 1.09 -16.14
N ALA A 460 -44.66 1.70 -17.29
CA ALA A 460 -44.26 0.99 -18.49
C ALA A 460 -42.74 0.78 -18.51
N THR A 461 -42.28 -0.41 -18.84
CA THR A 461 -40.85 -0.79 -18.89
C THR A 461 -40.55 -1.48 -20.20
N GLU A 462 -39.39 -1.16 -20.82
CA GLU A 462 -38.95 -1.76 -22.07
C GLU A 462 -37.43 -2.01 -21.99
N GLU A 463 -36.93 -3.07 -22.60
CA GLU A 463 -35.51 -3.32 -22.70
C GLU A 463 -34.81 -2.22 -23.54
N ILE A 464 -33.61 -1.80 -23.15
CA ILE A 464 -32.82 -0.86 -23.94
C ILE A 464 -32.51 -1.52 -25.31
N PRO A 465 -32.95 -0.91 -26.45
CA PRO A 465 -32.72 -1.50 -27.75
C PRO A 465 -31.23 -1.61 -28.06
N ALA A 466 -30.86 -2.59 -28.88
CA ALA A 466 -29.47 -2.74 -29.33
C ALA A 466 -29.00 -1.51 -30.12
N GLU A 467 -27.69 -1.36 -30.27
CA GLU A 467 -27.12 -0.22 -30.98
C GLU A 467 -27.67 -0.09 -32.39
N ASN A 468 -28.18 1.11 -32.73
CA ASN A 468 -28.89 1.46 -33.96
C ASN A 468 -30.27 0.76 -34.16
N GLU A 469 -30.87 0.32 -33.04
CA GLU A 469 -32.23 -0.20 -33.01
C GLU A 469 -33.15 0.76 -32.23
N THR A 470 -34.43 0.48 -32.30
CA THR A 470 -35.52 1.24 -31.65
C THR A 470 -36.48 0.34 -30.91
N ALA A 471 -37.04 0.84 -29.81
CA ALA A 471 -38.09 0.17 -29.04
C ALA A 471 -39.22 1.15 -28.71
N ALA A 472 -40.43 0.65 -28.51
CA ALA A 472 -41.61 1.48 -28.16
C ALA A 472 -41.79 1.48 -26.65
N LEU A 473 -41.96 2.65 -26.01
CA LEU A 473 -42.24 2.83 -24.60
C LEU A 473 -43.37 3.84 -24.37
N ALA A 474 -44.54 3.35 -24.03
CA ALA A 474 -45.72 4.19 -23.61
C ALA A 474 -46.02 5.37 -24.55
N GLY A 475 -46.06 5.10 -25.85
CA GLY A 475 -46.31 6.10 -26.89
C GLY A 475 -45.09 6.89 -27.37
N LEU A 476 -43.96 6.70 -26.75
CA LEU A 476 -42.66 7.22 -27.19
C LEU A 476 -41.85 6.14 -27.95
N GLN A 477 -40.95 6.57 -28.81
CA GLN A 477 -39.94 5.70 -29.41
C GLN A 477 -38.60 5.94 -28.72
N ILE A 478 -37.96 4.85 -28.26
CA ILE A 478 -36.62 4.90 -27.69
C ILE A 478 -35.60 4.47 -28.78
N GLU A 479 -34.75 5.37 -29.17
CA GLU A 479 -33.70 5.14 -30.17
C GLU A 479 -32.35 4.97 -29.46
N ASN A 480 -31.60 3.92 -29.80
CA ASN A 480 -30.19 3.79 -29.41
C ASN A 480 -29.30 4.11 -30.60
N VAL A 481 -28.71 5.30 -30.61
CA VAL A 481 -27.80 5.74 -31.69
C VAL A 481 -26.39 5.88 -31.12
N GLU A 482 -25.46 5.04 -31.57
CA GLU A 482 -24.07 5.04 -31.11
C GLU A 482 -23.93 4.96 -29.57
N ASN A 483 -24.74 4.11 -28.94
CA ASN A 483 -24.81 3.97 -27.46
C ASN A 483 -25.29 5.26 -26.73
N VAL A 484 -26.06 6.10 -27.40
CA VAL A 484 -26.80 7.23 -26.80
C VAL A 484 -28.30 6.97 -27.00
N LEU A 485 -29.06 7.02 -25.92
CA LEU A 485 -30.52 6.84 -25.94
C LEU A 485 -31.20 8.17 -26.13
N PHE A 486 -32.11 8.19 -27.07
CA PHE A 486 -33.02 9.31 -27.30
C PHE A 486 -34.46 8.81 -27.14
N ALA A 487 -35.29 9.59 -26.43
CA ALA A 487 -36.73 9.44 -26.49
C ALA A 487 -37.28 10.36 -27.59
N VAL A 488 -38.16 9.84 -28.40
CA VAL A 488 -38.77 10.54 -29.54
C VAL A 488 -40.29 10.50 -29.41
N ASP A 489 -40.90 11.65 -29.49
CA ASP A 489 -42.34 11.81 -29.65
C ASP A 489 -42.62 12.13 -31.14
N GLU A 490 -43.19 11.17 -31.86
CA GLU A 490 -43.46 11.32 -33.29
C GLU A 490 -44.57 12.33 -33.60
N GLU A 491 -45.50 12.56 -32.65
CA GLU A 491 -46.57 13.52 -32.85
C GLU A 491 -46.09 14.97 -32.86
N THR A 492 -45.11 15.27 -31.99
CA THR A 492 -44.54 16.62 -31.85
C THR A 492 -43.19 16.78 -32.56
N GLU A 493 -42.69 15.74 -33.19
CA GLU A 493 -41.34 15.68 -33.77
C GLU A 493 -40.25 16.05 -32.74
N THR A 494 -40.50 15.81 -31.44
CA THR A 494 -39.58 16.14 -30.36
C THR A 494 -38.64 14.96 -30.11
N ARG A 495 -37.30 15.23 -30.05
CA ARG A 495 -36.30 14.25 -29.75
C ARG A 495 -35.44 14.72 -28.59
N VAL A 496 -35.35 13.94 -27.51
CA VAL A 496 -34.64 14.28 -26.27
C VAL A 496 -33.64 13.20 -25.92
N ARG A 497 -32.40 13.61 -25.63
CA ARG A 497 -31.40 12.69 -25.12
C ARG A 497 -31.74 12.33 -23.67
N VAL A 498 -31.83 11.03 -23.38
CA VAL A 498 -32.23 10.52 -22.05
C VAL A 498 -31.14 9.77 -21.33
N ALA A 499 -30.24 9.08 -22.06
CA ALA A 499 -29.08 8.42 -21.44
C ALA A 499 -27.95 8.19 -22.45
N GLU A 500 -26.79 7.83 -21.93
CA GLU A 500 -25.65 7.33 -22.72
C GLU A 500 -25.00 6.15 -22.01
N LYS A 501 -24.49 5.18 -22.75
CA LYS A 501 -23.71 4.07 -22.18
C LYS A 501 -22.42 4.59 -21.56
N GLU A 502 -22.02 4.10 -20.39
CA GLU A 502 -20.74 4.46 -19.78
C GLU A 502 -19.59 4.09 -20.71
N ARG A 503 -18.60 4.97 -20.79
CA ARG A 503 -17.35 4.74 -21.53
C ARG A 503 -16.20 4.63 -20.54
N TYR A 504 -15.43 3.57 -20.65
CA TYR A 504 -14.35 3.28 -19.72
C TYR A 504 -12.98 3.64 -20.32
N GLY A 505 -12.02 3.95 -19.47
CA GLY A 505 -10.67 4.35 -19.91
C GLY A 505 -9.94 3.32 -20.77
N ASN A 506 -10.34 2.04 -20.71
CA ASN A 506 -9.79 0.98 -21.55
C ASN A 506 -10.37 0.94 -22.98
N GLU A 507 -11.52 1.56 -23.21
CA GLU A 507 -12.19 1.62 -24.51
C GLU A 507 -11.74 2.82 -25.34
N GLN A 508 -11.00 3.75 -24.72
CA GLN A 508 -10.41 4.92 -25.36
C GLN A 508 -9.00 4.66 -25.94
N ARG A 509 -8.54 3.40 -25.90
CA ARG A 509 -7.20 3.00 -26.39
C ARG A 509 -7.21 2.30 -27.72
#